data_958189e8b94c513862fea651916cb340
#
_entry.id   958189e8b94c513862fea651916cb340
#
_cell.length_a   1.000
_cell.length_b   1.000
_cell.length_c   1.000
_cell.angle_alpha   90.00
_cell.angle_beta   90.00
_cell.angle_gamma   90.00
#
_symmetry.space_group_name_H-M   'P 1'
#
loop_
_entity.id
_entity.type
_entity.pdbx_description
1 polymer ?
#
loop_
_entity_poly.entity_id
_entity_poly.type
_entity_poly.pdbx_seq_one_letter_code
_entity_poly.pdbx_strand_id
1 'polypeptide(L)'
;MSSRKLFVGIDVAFTKNKKLPICIVRKKGRKLFPVTLDMEGLPPIPRGSGNVASLRPASVSKFARDVGDYIGAVETLLEATIEVIAIDAPADYSLTGRREGERALNADGIRCFATPTATGFKNIRKKVRNHLKEGGTENRLPHGHQLWMLAGFALFRELQVRYRCLEVFPHAIVHRLGVAEVHKIKKEGLAAQLGAVAKATGWTGCELADRLRKCVSGAGHDRLDAYMCAWVASEYPGLDVYGNAPDDAIWVPKMKKRISRA
;
A
#
# COMPACT_ATOMS: atom_id res chain seq x y z
N MET A 1 16.16 -5.04 27.36
CA MET A 1 15.03 -5.82 26.77
C MET A 1 15.02 -5.57 25.29
N SER A 2 15.00 -6.60 24.43
CA SER A 2 14.91 -6.40 22.98
C SER A 2 13.53 -5.82 22.65
N SER A 3 13.49 -4.62 22.05
CA SER A 3 12.25 -3.98 21.59
C SER A 3 11.51 -4.94 20.63
N ARG A 4 10.19 -5.04 20.78
CA ARG A 4 9.36 -5.84 19.90
C ARG A 4 9.30 -5.18 18.52
N LYS A 5 9.74 -5.90 17.49
CA LYS A 5 9.74 -5.38 16.11
C LYS A 5 8.38 -5.53 15.46
N LEU A 6 7.91 -4.45 14.85
CA LEU A 6 6.68 -4.39 14.07
C LEU A 6 6.98 -3.94 12.63
N PHE A 7 6.09 -4.32 11.72
CA PHE A 7 6.12 -3.94 10.32
C PHE A 7 4.76 -3.43 9.90
N VAL A 8 4.72 -2.43 9.05
CA VAL A 8 3.48 -1.77 8.64
C VAL A 8 3.28 -1.89 7.15
N GLY A 9 2.05 -2.21 6.74
CA GLY A 9 1.62 -2.13 5.36
C GLY A 9 0.44 -1.19 5.22
N ILE A 10 0.48 -0.35 4.20
CA ILE A 10 -0.54 0.66 3.90
C ILE A 10 -1.03 0.47 2.46
N ASP A 11 -2.33 0.24 2.29
CA ASP A 11 -3.02 0.38 1.00
C ASP A 11 -3.60 1.80 0.91
N VAL A 12 -3.07 2.62 -0.02
CA VAL A 12 -3.43 4.04 -0.08
C VAL A 12 -4.84 4.25 -0.58
N ALA A 13 -5.76 4.50 0.32
CA ALA A 13 -7.15 4.83 0.03
C ALA A 13 -7.45 6.27 0.46
N PHE A 14 -7.62 7.17 -0.51
CA PHE A 14 -7.93 8.59 -0.26
C PHE A 14 -9.37 8.97 -0.58
N THR A 15 -10.24 7.98 -0.81
CA THR A 15 -11.68 8.19 -1.03
C THR A 15 -12.31 8.83 0.21
N LYS A 16 -13.24 9.76 -0.01
CA LYS A 16 -13.91 10.53 1.06
C LYS A 16 -14.50 9.60 2.13
N ASN A 17 -14.16 9.89 3.40
CA ASN A 17 -14.58 9.16 4.59
C ASN A 17 -14.12 7.70 4.68
N LYS A 18 -13.41 7.14 3.69
CA LYS A 18 -12.88 5.78 3.78
C LYS A 18 -11.73 5.74 4.78
N LYS A 19 -11.81 4.85 5.77
CA LYS A 19 -10.71 4.57 6.67
C LYS A 19 -9.53 4.00 5.87
N LEU A 20 -8.33 4.47 6.16
CA LEU A 20 -7.11 3.96 5.53
C LEU A 20 -6.88 2.50 5.93
N PRO A 21 -6.73 1.56 5.00
CA PRO A 21 -6.32 0.20 5.33
C PRO A 21 -4.85 0.19 5.76
N ILE A 22 -4.64 0.03 7.06
CA ILE A 22 -3.31 -0.10 7.68
C ILE A 22 -3.26 -1.48 8.32
N CYS A 23 -2.27 -2.27 7.97
CA CYS A 23 -2.00 -3.57 8.58
C CYS A 23 -0.67 -3.51 9.33
N ILE A 24 -0.71 -3.72 10.64
CA ILE A 24 0.49 -3.82 11.47
C ILE A 24 0.69 -5.30 11.79
N VAL A 25 1.91 -5.78 11.58
CA VAL A 25 2.22 -7.19 11.77
C VAL A 25 3.44 -7.39 12.66
N ARG A 26 3.45 -8.55 13.31
CA ARG A 26 4.59 -9.07 14.04
C ARG A 26 4.99 -10.42 13.45
N LYS A 27 6.29 -10.61 13.20
CA LYS A 27 6.84 -11.87 12.71
C LYS A 27 7.16 -12.79 13.88
N LYS A 28 6.68 -14.03 13.84
CA LYS A 28 7.01 -15.08 14.82
C LYS A 28 7.35 -16.36 14.06
N GLY A 29 8.62 -16.65 13.92
CA GLY A 29 9.11 -17.70 13.04
C GLY A 29 8.73 -17.40 11.57
N ARG A 30 8.03 -18.34 10.93
CA ARG A 30 7.53 -18.18 9.56
C ARG A 30 6.14 -17.50 9.48
N LYS A 31 5.46 -17.36 10.59
CA LYS A 31 4.09 -16.84 10.64
C LYS A 31 4.09 -15.33 10.86
N LEU A 32 3.33 -14.64 10.03
CA LEU A 32 3.18 -13.20 10.08
C LEU A 32 1.82 -12.85 10.71
N PHE A 33 1.83 -12.32 11.92
CA PHE A 33 0.61 -12.07 12.72
C PHE A 33 0.14 -10.64 12.59
N PRO A 34 -1.05 -10.39 12.01
CA PRO A 34 -1.71 -9.09 12.13
C PRO A 34 -2.03 -8.76 13.59
N VAL A 35 -1.66 -7.57 14.02
CA VAL A 35 -1.88 -7.07 15.37
C VAL A 35 -3.25 -6.41 15.43
N THR A 36 -4.03 -6.72 16.46
CA THR A 36 -5.30 -6.03 16.71
C THR A 36 -5.02 -4.67 17.30
N LEU A 37 -5.65 -3.63 16.74
CA LEU A 37 -5.49 -2.24 17.13
C LEU A 37 -6.79 -1.68 17.76
N ASP A 38 -7.59 -2.55 18.37
CA ASP A 38 -8.74 -2.15 19.19
C ASP A 38 -8.25 -1.93 20.61
N MET A 39 -7.60 -0.78 20.81
CA MET A 39 -6.94 -0.42 22.06
C MET A 39 -7.39 0.98 22.48
N GLU A 40 -7.70 1.13 23.77
CA GLU A 40 -7.95 2.43 24.37
C GLU A 40 -6.71 3.33 24.26
N GLY A 41 -6.92 4.61 23.96
CA GLY A 41 -5.83 5.57 23.77
C GLY A 41 -5.27 5.67 22.34
N LEU A 42 -5.66 4.80 21.39
CA LEU A 42 -5.31 5.00 20.02
C LEU A 42 -6.15 6.11 19.36
N PRO A 43 -5.53 7.04 18.60
CA PRO A 43 -6.28 7.98 17.78
C PRO A 43 -7.11 7.23 16.73
N PRO A 44 -8.19 7.84 16.20
CA PRO A 44 -8.98 7.22 15.17
C PRO A 44 -8.16 6.95 13.91
N ILE A 45 -8.41 5.81 13.26
CA ILE A 45 -7.75 5.47 12.00
C ILE A 45 -7.99 6.61 10.98
N PRO A 46 -6.93 7.17 10.36
CA PRO A 46 -7.04 8.25 9.38
C PRO A 46 -8.00 7.92 8.24
N ARG A 47 -8.69 8.94 7.74
CA ARG A 47 -9.67 8.81 6.67
C ARG A 47 -9.30 9.65 5.46
N GLY A 48 -9.58 9.14 4.27
CA GLY A 48 -9.46 9.90 3.04
C GLY A 48 -10.42 11.07 2.99
N SER A 49 -10.01 12.14 2.32
CA SER A 49 -10.78 13.37 2.13
C SER A 49 -11.39 13.50 0.72
N GLY A 50 -11.17 12.53 -0.16
CA GLY A 50 -11.67 12.49 -1.53
C GLY A 50 -10.69 13.00 -2.59
N ASN A 51 -10.91 12.59 -3.83
CA ASN A 51 -10.01 12.89 -4.94
C ASN A 51 -9.81 14.41 -5.18
N VAL A 52 -10.85 15.21 -5.04
CA VAL A 52 -10.74 16.68 -5.19
C VAL A 52 -9.88 17.28 -4.08
N ALA A 53 -9.98 16.74 -2.87
CA ALA A 53 -9.15 17.20 -1.75
C ALA A 53 -7.65 16.89 -1.97
N SER A 54 -7.31 15.83 -2.73
CA SER A 54 -5.91 15.50 -3.05
C SER A 54 -5.22 16.59 -3.89
N LEU A 55 -5.98 17.42 -4.57
CA LEU A 55 -5.46 18.55 -5.32
C LEU A 55 -4.93 19.69 -4.43
N ARG A 56 -5.31 19.70 -3.15
CA ARG A 56 -4.88 20.68 -2.17
C ARG A 56 -3.71 20.14 -1.35
N PRO A 57 -2.49 20.70 -1.47
CA PRO A 57 -1.31 20.23 -0.73
C PRO A 57 -1.56 20.11 0.77
N ALA A 58 -2.22 21.11 1.37
CA ALA A 58 -2.54 21.10 2.80
C ALA A 58 -3.39 19.89 3.23
N SER A 59 -4.32 19.43 2.38
CA SER A 59 -5.18 18.28 2.70
C SER A 59 -4.39 16.96 2.70
N VAL A 60 -3.52 16.75 1.72
CA VAL A 60 -2.71 15.53 1.66
C VAL A 60 -1.60 15.54 2.72
N SER A 61 -1.01 16.71 3.02
CA SER A 61 -0.02 16.83 4.10
C SER A 61 -0.64 16.60 5.48
N LYS A 62 -1.86 17.13 5.72
CA LYS A 62 -2.58 16.83 6.97
C LYS A 62 -2.85 15.34 7.10
N PHE A 63 -3.37 14.70 6.04
CA PHE A 63 -3.63 13.26 6.03
C PHE A 63 -2.36 12.46 6.34
N ALA A 64 -1.23 12.82 5.74
CA ALA A 64 0.04 12.14 5.95
C ALA A 64 0.52 12.28 7.41
N ARG A 65 0.41 13.48 8.02
CA ARG A 65 0.70 13.68 9.45
C ARG A 65 -0.22 12.87 10.34
N ASP A 66 -1.55 12.88 10.08
CA ASP A 66 -2.51 12.08 10.85
C ASP A 66 -2.13 10.57 10.82
N VAL A 67 -1.57 10.08 9.69
CA VAL A 67 -1.05 8.71 9.58
C VAL A 67 0.23 8.53 10.38
N GLY A 68 1.15 9.47 10.32
CA GLY A 68 2.39 9.45 11.13
C GLY A 68 2.09 9.44 12.62
N ASP A 69 1.17 10.29 13.09
CA ASP A 69 0.73 10.35 14.48
C ASP A 69 0.07 9.03 14.93
N TYR A 70 -0.79 8.46 14.07
CA TYR A 70 -1.41 7.16 14.34
C TYR A 70 -0.37 6.04 14.50
N ILE A 71 0.62 5.98 13.61
CA ILE A 71 1.69 4.99 13.65
C ILE A 71 2.57 5.18 14.90
N GLY A 72 2.90 6.43 15.24
CA GLY A 72 3.66 6.73 16.45
C GLY A 72 2.91 6.38 17.75
N ALA A 73 1.58 6.58 17.76
CA ALA A 73 0.76 6.15 18.90
C ALA A 73 0.75 4.62 19.06
N VAL A 74 0.73 3.88 17.95
CA VAL A 74 0.83 2.40 17.99
C VAL A 74 2.17 1.95 18.57
N GLU A 75 3.30 2.57 18.20
CA GLU A 75 4.61 2.26 18.77
C GLU A 75 4.61 2.45 20.29
N THR A 76 4.07 3.58 20.73
CA THR A 76 4.00 3.92 22.15
C THR A 76 3.14 2.93 22.94
N LEU A 77 1.92 2.64 22.45
CA LEU A 77 0.97 1.77 23.16
C LEU A 77 1.38 0.30 23.18
N LEU A 78 2.10 -0.15 22.14
CA LEU A 78 2.58 -1.53 22.06
C LEU A 78 3.97 -1.72 22.65
N GLU A 79 4.62 -0.64 23.11
CA GLU A 79 6.02 -0.65 23.55
C GLU A 79 6.92 -1.38 22.54
N ALA A 80 6.80 -1.00 21.27
CA ALA A 80 7.41 -1.70 20.14
C ALA A 80 8.01 -0.69 19.16
N THR A 81 8.94 -1.15 18.32
CA THR A 81 9.58 -0.34 17.27
C THR A 81 9.08 -0.77 15.90
N ILE A 82 8.65 0.18 15.08
CA ILE A 82 8.34 -0.05 13.68
C ILE A 82 9.63 0.04 12.87
N GLU A 83 10.03 -1.10 12.28
CA GLU A 83 11.28 -1.23 11.53
C GLU A 83 11.16 -0.71 10.09
N VAL A 84 10.05 -1.11 9.43
CA VAL A 84 9.80 -0.82 8.01
C VAL A 84 8.32 -0.58 7.78
N ILE A 85 8.02 0.39 6.92
CA ILE A 85 6.68 0.67 6.40
C ILE A 85 6.69 0.43 4.90
N ALA A 86 5.75 -0.38 4.40
CA ALA A 86 5.57 -0.60 2.97
C ALA A 86 4.22 -0.02 2.52
N ILE A 87 4.22 0.71 1.41
CA ILE A 87 3.11 1.53 0.96
C ILE A 87 2.74 1.15 -0.48
N ASP A 88 1.47 0.81 -0.72
CA ASP A 88 0.92 0.62 -2.07
C ASP A 88 0.68 1.98 -2.73
N ALA A 89 1.74 2.63 -3.12
CA ALA A 89 1.72 3.88 -3.87
C ALA A 89 3.12 4.17 -4.42
N PRO A 90 3.22 4.94 -5.52
CA PRO A 90 4.49 5.49 -5.95
C PRO A 90 5.04 6.48 -4.91
N ALA A 91 6.37 6.42 -4.71
CA ALA A 91 7.05 7.25 -3.71
C ALA A 91 7.12 8.73 -4.11
N ASP A 92 7.30 9.02 -5.39
CA ASP A 92 7.37 10.37 -5.93
C ASP A 92 6.98 10.41 -7.42
N TYR A 93 6.98 11.62 -8.00
CA TYR A 93 6.73 11.85 -9.41
C TYR A 93 7.72 11.10 -10.30
N SER A 94 7.25 10.65 -11.46
CA SER A 94 8.15 10.17 -12.49
C SER A 94 8.98 11.32 -13.08
N LEU A 95 10.22 11.07 -13.44
CA LEU A 95 11.05 12.02 -14.19
C LEU A 95 10.65 12.07 -15.67
N THR A 96 10.22 10.95 -16.23
CA THR A 96 10.00 10.75 -17.69
C THR A 96 8.55 10.43 -18.07
N GLY A 97 7.62 10.31 -17.10
CA GLY A 97 6.23 9.91 -17.32
C GLY A 97 5.98 8.40 -17.19
N ARG A 98 7.05 7.61 -17.10
CA ARG A 98 7.00 6.19 -16.72
C ARG A 98 8.33 5.82 -16.05
N ARG A 99 8.28 5.32 -14.83
CA ARG A 99 9.44 4.98 -14.02
C ARG A 99 10.05 3.65 -14.45
N GLU A 100 11.30 3.40 -14.03
CA GLU A 100 12.01 2.16 -14.36
C GLU A 100 11.32 0.94 -13.74
N GLY A 101 10.88 1.03 -12.47
CA GLY A 101 10.10 -0.03 -11.83
C GLY A 101 8.82 -0.38 -12.58
N GLU A 102 8.11 0.64 -13.12
CA GLU A 102 6.90 0.44 -13.92
C GLU A 102 7.23 -0.19 -15.30
N ARG A 103 8.38 0.16 -15.90
CA ARG A 103 8.84 -0.49 -17.14
C ARG A 103 9.18 -1.96 -16.91
N ALA A 104 9.89 -2.25 -15.83
CA ALA A 104 10.23 -3.60 -15.45
C ALA A 104 8.99 -4.47 -15.15
N LEU A 105 7.99 -3.93 -14.45
CA LEU A 105 6.69 -4.61 -14.26
C LEU A 105 6.03 -4.95 -15.60
N ASN A 106 5.97 -3.98 -16.52
CA ASN A 106 5.36 -4.21 -17.82
C ASN A 106 6.11 -5.25 -18.66
N ALA A 107 7.43 -5.30 -18.57
CA ALA A 107 8.24 -6.33 -19.24
C ALA A 107 7.89 -7.74 -18.74
N ASP A 108 7.52 -7.88 -17.48
CA ASP A 108 7.01 -9.12 -16.88
C ASP A 108 5.49 -9.33 -17.11
N GLY A 109 4.84 -8.54 -17.97
CA GLY A 109 3.40 -8.65 -18.27
C GLY A 109 2.49 -8.08 -17.16
N ILE A 110 3.03 -7.40 -16.15
CA ILE A 110 2.28 -6.83 -15.03
C ILE A 110 1.89 -5.39 -15.36
N ARG A 111 0.60 -5.17 -15.63
CA ARG A 111 0.08 -3.84 -15.97
C ARG A 111 -0.05 -2.97 -14.71
N CYS A 112 0.51 -1.76 -14.74
CA CYS A 112 0.35 -0.73 -13.73
C CYS A 112 0.04 0.63 -14.37
N PHE A 113 -0.54 1.53 -13.59
CA PHE A 113 -0.70 2.92 -14.02
C PHE A 113 0.67 3.61 -14.02
N ALA A 114 0.95 4.34 -15.11
CA ALA A 114 2.14 5.17 -15.17
C ALA A 114 2.04 6.34 -14.19
N THR A 115 3.08 6.57 -13.43
CA THR A 115 3.20 7.72 -12.54
C THR A 115 3.52 8.98 -13.38
N PRO A 116 2.65 9.99 -13.36
CA PRO A 116 2.90 11.22 -14.12
C PRO A 116 4.12 11.98 -13.58
N THR A 117 4.74 12.78 -14.46
CA THR A 117 5.74 13.77 -14.04
C THR A 117 5.08 14.89 -13.22
N ALA A 118 5.88 15.70 -12.53
CA ALA A 118 5.39 16.89 -11.82
C ALA A 118 4.59 17.82 -12.76
N THR A 119 5.07 18.02 -13.99
CA THR A 119 4.36 18.80 -15.03
C THR A 119 3.09 18.06 -15.48
N GLY A 120 3.12 16.74 -15.64
CA GLY A 120 1.94 15.92 -15.93
C GLY A 120 0.86 16.12 -14.88
N PHE A 121 1.19 16.10 -13.60
CA PHE A 121 0.23 16.38 -12.53
C PHE A 121 -0.29 17.82 -12.51
N LYS A 122 0.51 18.83 -12.88
CA LYS A 122 0.01 20.20 -13.06
C LYS A 122 -1.10 20.23 -14.13
N ASN A 123 -0.90 19.53 -15.24
CA ASN A 123 -1.90 19.41 -16.31
C ASN A 123 -3.17 18.65 -15.88
N ILE A 124 -3.01 17.55 -15.14
CA ILE A 124 -4.14 16.81 -14.56
C ILE A 124 -4.95 17.72 -13.62
N ARG A 125 -4.29 18.43 -12.72
CA ARG A 125 -4.95 19.41 -11.83
C ARG A 125 -5.73 20.47 -12.59
N LYS A 126 -5.18 21.00 -13.70
CA LYS A 126 -5.86 21.98 -14.55
C LYS A 126 -7.12 21.39 -15.17
N LYS A 127 -7.03 20.19 -15.78
CA LYS A 127 -8.16 19.46 -16.35
C LYS A 127 -9.28 19.21 -15.33
N VAL A 128 -8.91 18.76 -14.12
CA VAL A 128 -9.89 18.51 -13.04
C VAL A 128 -10.60 19.80 -12.62
N ARG A 129 -9.83 20.90 -12.43
CA ARG A 129 -10.43 22.19 -12.07
C ARG A 129 -11.38 22.71 -13.14
N ASN A 130 -11.02 22.59 -14.41
CA ASN A 130 -11.89 23.00 -15.52
C ASN A 130 -13.17 22.17 -15.56
N HIS A 131 -13.05 20.82 -15.46
CA HIS A 131 -14.21 19.92 -15.39
C HIS A 131 -15.20 20.32 -14.28
N LEU A 132 -14.70 20.64 -13.09
CA LEU A 132 -15.55 21.06 -11.97
C LEU A 132 -16.17 22.45 -12.20
N LYS A 133 -15.44 23.40 -12.82
CA LYS A 133 -15.97 24.72 -13.18
C LYS A 133 -17.08 24.65 -14.22
N GLU A 134 -17.00 23.67 -15.13
CA GLU A 134 -17.98 23.41 -16.19
C GLU A 134 -19.18 22.57 -15.71
N GLY A 135 -19.33 22.39 -14.39
CA GLY A 135 -20.44 21.63 -13.79
C GLY A 135 -20.23 20.11 -13.75
N GLY A 136 -19.03 19.63 -14.04
CA GLY A 136 -18.69 18.22 -13.90
C GLY A 136 -18.67 17.74 -12.45
N THR A 137 -18.84 16.44 -12.24
CA THR A 137 -18.96 15.84 -10.91
C THR A 137 -17.67 15.16 -10.43
N GLU A 138 -17.50 15.04 -9.11
CA GLU A 138 -16.36 14.33 -8.50
C GLU A 138 -16.28 12.84 -8.89
N ASN A 139 -17.39 12.21 -9.26
CA ASN A 139 -17.43 10.80 -9.67
C ASN A 139 -16.92 10.57 -11.10
N ARG A 140 -16.75 11.63 -11.89
CA ARG A 140 -16.34 11.58 -13.30
C ARG A 140 -15.11 12.46 -13.57
N LEU A 141 -14.21 12.57 -12.60
CA LEU A 141 -13.01 13.39 -12.74
C LEU A 141 -12.09 12.85 -13.85
N PRO A 142 -11.58 13.73 -14.72
CA PRO A 142 -10.53 13.35 -15.66
C PRO A 142 -9.30 12.91 -14.87
N HIS A 143 -8.71 11.77 -15.24
CA HIS A 143 -7.56 11.15 -14.54
C HIS A 143 -7.80 10.88 -13.04
N GLY A 144 -9.06 10.68 -12.60
CA GLY A 144 -9.39 10.40 -11.19
C GLY A 144 -8.61 9.23 -10.60
N HIS A 145 -8.30 8.22 -11.44
CA HIS A 145 -7.51 7.04 -11.08
C HIS A 145 -6.02 7.31 -10.75
N GLN A 146 -5.51 8.53 -10.97
CA GLN A 146 -4.14 8.91 -10.63
C GLN A 146 -4.07 9.87 -9.44
N LEU A 147 -5.20 10.46 -9.01
CA LEU A 147 -5.19 11.52 -7.99
C LEU A 147 -4.79 11.01 -6.60
N TRP A 148 -5.04 9.74 -6.29
CA TRP A 148 -4.63 9.11 -5.03
C TRP A 148 -3.11 9.04 -4.86
N MET A 149 -2.34 9.02 -5.96
CA MET A 149 -0.87 9.03 -5.92
C MET A 149 -0.33 10.27 -5.17
N LEU A 150 -1.05 11.40 -5.22
CA LEU A 150 -0.66 12.60 -4.47
C LEU A 150 -0.70 12.40 -2.95
N ALA A 151 -1.62 11.56 -2.46
CA ALA A 151 -1.64 11.15 -1.07
C ALA A 151 -0.48 10.19 -0.77
N GLY A 152 -0.17 9.27 -1.69
CA GLY A 152 1.00 8.39 -1.61
C GLY A 152 2.31 9.18 -1.47
N PHE A 153 2.55 10.17 -2.33
CA PHE A 153 3.74 11.05 -2.25
C PHE A 153 3.81 11.80 -0.90
N ALA A 154 2.67 12.24 -0.37
CA ALA A 154 2.66 12.91 0.92
C ALA A 154 2.99 11.95 2.07
N LEU A 155 2.49 10.71 2.01
CA LEU A 155 2.80 9.66 2.99
C LEU A 155 4.30 9.33 2.99
N PHE A 156 4.90 9.12 1.81
CA PHE A 156 6.34 8.88 1.74
C PHE A 156 7.14 10.02 2.34
N ARG A 157 6.84 11.28 1.98
CA ARG A 157 7.54 12.45 2.51
C ARG A 157 7.43 12.60 4.02
N GLU A 158 6.28 12.27 4.59
CA GLU A 158 6.07 12.34 6.04
C GLU A 158 6.75 11.18 6.77
N LEU A 159 6.51 9.96 6.33
CA LEU A 159 6.91 8.76 7.06
C LEU A 159 8.40 8.45 6.94
N GLN A 160 9.03 8.75 5.81
CA GLN A 160 10.45 8.48 5.61
C GLN A 160 11.38 9.33 6.48
N VAL A 161 10.86 10.38 7.14
CA VAL A 161 11.63 11.17 8.11
C VAL A 161 12.00 10.32 9.34
N ARG A 162 11.14 9.36 9.71
CA ARG A 162 11.32 8.53 10.91
C ARG A 162 11.50 7.06 10.61
N TYR A 163 10.97 6.58 9.48
CA TYR A 163 10.88 5.17 9.17
C TYR A 163 11.52 4.87 7.82
N ARG A 164 11.98 3.63 7.65
CA ARG A 164 12.30 3.12 6.33
C ARG A 164 11.00 2.83 5.58
N CYS A 165 10.79 3.51 4.46
CA CYS A 165 9.61 3.32 3.62
C CYS A 165 9.96 2.59 2.33
N LEU A 166 9.12 1.64 1.92
CA LEU A 166 9.23 0.86 0.69
C LEU A 166 7.99 1.06 -0.16
N GLU A 167 8.17 1.25 -1.48
CA GLU A 167 7.08 1.20 -2.43
C GLU A 167 6.76 -0.25 -2.77
N VAL A 168 5.48 -0.60 -2.75
CA VAL A 168 4.98 -1.94 -3.05
C VAL A 168 3.84 -1.85 -4.05
N PHE A 169 3.71 -2.87 -4.88
CA PHE A 169 2.58 -3.05 -5.76
C PHE A 169 1.97 -4.44 -5.53
N PRO A 170 0.88 -4.57 -4.75
CA PRO A 170 0.27 -5.85 -4.39
C PRO A 170 -0.06 -6.75 -5.56
N HIS A 171 -0.44 -6.16 -6.72
CA HIS A 171 -0.69 -6.95 -7.94
C HIS A 171 0.57 -7.69 -8.44
N ALA A 172 1.75 -7.11 -8.28
CA ALA A 172 3.00 -7.80 -8.61
C ALA A 172 3.26 -9.01 -7.70
N ILE A 173 2.88 -8.91 -6.43
CA ILE A 173 3.02 -10.01 -5.47
C ILE A 173 2.13 -11.19 -5.88
N VAL A 174 0.84 -10.94 -6.17
CA VAL A 174 -0.09 -12.02 -6.56
C VAL A 174 0.24 -12.60 -7.93
N HIS A 175 0.82 -11.79 -8.84
CA HIS A 175 1.35 -12.27 -10.11
C HIS A 175 2.50 -13.27 -9.88
N ARG A 176 3.46 -12.93 -9.03
CA ARG A 176 4.56 -13.84 -8.67
C ARG A 176 4.10 -15.10 -7.93
N LEU A 177 2.97 -15.04 -7.23
CA LEU A 177 2.33 -16.21 -6.62
C LEU A 177 1.55 -17.08 -7.63
N GLY A 178 1.38 -16.62 -8.89
CA GLY A 178 0.64 -17.32 -9.94
C GLY A 178 -0.87 -17.31 -9.74
N VAL A 179 -1.42 -16.26 -9.11
CA VAL A 179 -2.86 -16.13 -8.77
C VAL A 179 -3.45 -14.80 -9.22
N ALA A 180 -2.83 -14.15 -10.21
CA ALA A 180 -3.27 -12.85 -10.72
C ALA A 180 -4.31 -12.94 -11.85
N GLU A 181 -4.61 -14.13 -12.37
CA GLU A 181 -5.47 -14.33 -13.54
C GLU A 181 -6.90 -13.80 -13.34
N VAL A 182 -7.44 -13.98 -12.13
CA VAL A 182 -8.78 -13.49 -11.77
C VAL A 182 -8.64 -12.28 -10.87
N HIS A 183 -9.28 -11.17 -11.30
CA HIS A 183 -9.21 -9.90 -10.57
C HIS A 183 -9.82 -10.01 -9.17
N LYS A 184 -9.17 -9.42 -8.16
CA LYS A 184 -9.53 -9.45 -6.73
C LYS A 184 -10.92 -8.87 -6.39
N ILE A 185 -11.55 -8.10 -7.29
CA ILE A 185 -12.93 -7.64 -7.11
C ILE A 185 -13.91 -8.82 -7.22
N LYS A 186 -13.58 -9.85 -7.99
CA LYS A 186 -14.37 -11.08 -8.05
C LYS A 186 -14.07 -11.95 -6.83
N LYS A 187 -15.12 -12.61 -6.31
CA LYS A 187 -15.02 -13.43 -5.10
C LYS A 187 -13.99 -14.56 -5.24
N GLU A 188 -13.94 -15.19 -6.41
CA GLU A 188 -13.00 -16.27 -6.72
C GLU A 188 -11.56 -15.76 -6.76
N GLY A 189 -11.32 -14.59 -7.37
CA GLY A 189 -10.01 -13.96 -7.43
C GLY A 189 -9.50 -13.58 -6.04
N LEU A 190 -10.34 -12.96 -5.22
CA LEU A 190 -9.98 -12.64 -3.84
C LEU A 190 -9.66 -13.90 -3.03
N ALA A 191 -10.46 -14.96 -3.16
CA ALA A 191 -10.24 -16.22 -2.45
C ALA A 191 -8.92 -16.89 -2.86
N ALA A 192 -8.61 -16.93 -4.17
CA ALA A 192 -7.36 -17.48 -4.68
C ALA A 192 -6.14 -16.70 -4.18
N GLN A 193 -6.18 -15.36 -4.26
CA GLN A 193 -5.11 -14.50 -3.79
C GLN A 193 -4.91 -14.62 -2.27
N LEU A 194 -6.00 -14.60 -1.49
CA LEU A 194 -5.96 -14.79 -0.05
C LEU A 194 -5.35 -16.14 0.34
N GLY A 195 -5.75 -17.22 -0.33
CA GLY A 195 -5.22 -18.57 -0.07
C GLY A 195 -3.72 -18.67 -0.34
N ALA A 196 -3.25 -18.08 -1.46
CA ALA A 196 -1.83 -18.08 -1.81
C ALA A 196 -0.99 -17.26 -0.83
N VAL A 197 -1.45 -16.05 -0.47
CA VAL A 197 -0.78 -15.18 0.51
C VAL A 197 -0.78 -15.81 1.89
N ALA A 198 -1.88 -16.40 2.33
CA ALA A 198 -1.98 -17.11 3.59
C ALA A 198 -0.93 -18.23 3.68
N LYS A 199 -0.86 -19.09 2.68
CA LYS A 199 0.13 -20.17 2.60
C LYS A 199 1.56 -19.64 2.67
N ALA A 200 1.86 -18.54 1.97
CA ALA A 200 3.19 -17.93 1.95
C ALA A 200 3.58 -17.35 3.32
N THR A 201 2.61 -16.90 4.11
CA THR A 201 2.81 -16.23 5.41
C THR A 201 2.43 -17.08 6.62
N GLY A 202 2.26 -18.39 6.43
CA GLY A 202 2.07 -19.37 7.50
C GLY A 202 0.65 -19.47 8.07
N TRP A 203 -0.37 -19.16 7.25
CA TRP A 203 -1.78 -19.22 7.59
C TRP A 203 -2.56 -20.18 6.67
N THR A 204 -3.79 -20.53 7.07
CA THR A 204 -4.83 -20.95 6.13
C THR A 204 -5.58 -19.73 5.61
N GLY A 205 -6.24 -19.84 4.44
CA GLY A 205 -7.00 -18.74 3.87
C GLY A 205 -8.12 -18.22 4.79
N CYS A 206 -8.88 -19.12 5.41
CA CYS A 206 -9.97 -18.76 6.32
C CYS A 206 -9.47 -18.04 7.58
N GLU A 207 -8.42 -18.58 8.23
CA GLU A 207 -7.83 -17.97 9.42
C GLU A 207 -7.29 -16.57 9.15
N LEU A 208 -6.59 -16.38 8.01
CA LEU A 208 -6.08 -15.08 7.64
C LEU A 208 -7.22 -14.09 7.35
N ALA A 209 -8.26 -14.51 6.61
CA ALA A 209 -9.43 -13.68 6.32
C ALA A 209 -10.10 -13.17 7.60
N ASP A 210 -10.34 -14.07 8.55
CA ASP A 210 -10.96 -13.74 9.84
C ASP A 210 -10.09 -12.81 10.67
N ARG A 211 -8.78 -13.04 10.66
CA ARG A 211 -7.83 -12.18 11.36
C ARG A 211 -7.79 -10.77 10.75
N LEU A 212 -7.69 -10.66 9.43
CA LEU A 212 -7.67 -9.37 8.74
C LEU A 212 -8.96 -8.59 8.95
N ARG A 213 -10.13 -9.26 9.01
CA ARG A 213 -11.42 -8.61 9.31
C ARG A 213 -11.42 -7.92 10.66
N LYS A 214 -10.72 -8.48 11.65
CA LYS A 214 -10.61 -7.94 13.01
C LYS A 214 -9.53 -6.86 13.15
N CYS A 215 -8.48 -6.90 12.33
CA CYS A 215 -7.29 -6.08 12.52
C CYS A 215 -7.15 -4.93 11.51
N VAL A 216 -7.80 -5.00 10.35
CA VAL A 216 -7.57 -4.05 9.25
C VAL A 216 -8.90 -3.49 8.76
N SER A 217 -8.95 -2.17 8.55
CA SER A 217 -10.11 -1.48 7.97
C SER A 217 -10.23 -1.72 6.46
N GLY A 218 -11.42 -1.48 5.91
CA GLY A 218 -11.63 -1.52 4.46
C GLY A 218 -12.34 -2.79 3.97
N ALA A 219 -12.47 -2.93 2.65
CA ALA A 219 -13.01 -4.11 2.00
C ALA A 219 -12.03 -5.29 2.06
N GLY A 220 -12.47 -6.49 1.71
CA GLY A 220 -11.62 -7.69 1.78
C GLY A 220 -10.32 -7.56 0.97
N HIS A 221 -10.40 -7.00 -0.24
CA HIS A 221 -9.24 -6.78 -1.11
C HIS A 221 -8.30 -5.69 -0.57
N ASP A 222 -8.81 -4.60 0.00
CA ASP A 222 -7.99 -3.56 0.62
C ASP A 222 -7.21 -4.09 1.83
N ARG A 223 -7.88 -4.94 2.64
CA ARG A 223 -7.23 -5.58 3.80
C ARG A 223 -6.11 -6.51 3.38
N LEU A 224 -6.32 -7.25 2.29
CA LEU A 224 -5.32 -8.14 1.74
C LEU A 224 -4.13 -7.35 1.15
N ASP A 225 -4.39 -6.25 0.45
CA ASP A 225 -3.34 -5.39 -0.10
C ASP A 225 -2.49 -4.77 1.02
N ALA A 226 -3.10 -4.21 2.06
CA ALA A 226 -2.37 -3.71 3.22
C ALA A 226 -1.55 -4.82 3.92
N TYR A 227 -2.08 -6.04 4.00
CA TYR A 227 -1.35 -7.17 4.56
C TYR A 227 -0.17 -7.60 3.68
N MET A 228 -0.32 -7.62 2.36
CA MET A 228 0.78 -7.90 1.43
C MET A 228 1.89 -6.86 1.53
N CYS A 229 1.54 -5.58 1.68
CA CYS A 229 2.52 -4.53 1.98
C CYS A 229 3.26 -4.82 3.30
N ALA A 230 2.54 -5.16 4.37
CA ALA A 230 3.16 -5.51 5.66
C ALA A 230 4.06 -6.76 5.56
N TRP A 231 3.69 -7.71 4.71
CA TRP A 231 4.54 -8.87 4.41
C TRP A 231 5.85 -8.44 3.76
N VAL A 232 5.81 -7.59 2.72
CA VAL A 232 7.03 -7.03 2.11
C VAL A 232 7.88 -6.33 3.17
N ALA A 233 7.29 -5.45 3.98
CA ALA A 233 8.01 -4.77 5.05
C ALA A 233 8.74 -5.75 5.97
N SER A 234 8.12 -6.88 6.32
CA SER A 234 8.68 -7.89 7.24
C SER A 234 9.80 -8.75 6.66
N GLU A 235 9.96 -8.75 5.34
CA GLU A 235 11.01 -9.54 4.64
C GLU A 235 12.24 -8.69 4.29
N TYR A 236 12.19 -7.35 4.50
CA TYR A 236 13.34 -6.49 4.24
C TYR A 236 14.52 -6.87 5.15
N PRO A 237 15.79 -6.92 4.65
CA PRO A 237 16.25 -6.54 3.31
C PRO A 237 16.23 -7.67 2.27
N GLY A 238 15.71 -8.85 2.57
CA GLY A 238 15.72 -10.04 1.73
C GLY A 238 14.66 -10.04 0.61
N LEU A 239 14.48 -8.92 -0.09
CA LEU A 239 13.48 -8.71 -1.13
C LEU A 239 14.05 -8.80 -2.54
N ASP A 240 13.18 -9.03 -3.52
CA ASP A 240 13.42 -8.74 -4.93
C ASP A 240 12.85 -7.35 -5.27
N VAL A 241 13.30 -6.78 -6.39
CA VAL A 241 12.91 -5.44 -6.81
C VAL A 241 12.63 -5.38 -8.31
N TYR A 242 11.64 -4.58 -8.70
CA TYR A 242 11.44 -4.07 -10.05
C TYR A 242 11.97 -2.63 -10.09
N GLY A 243 12.86 -2.34 -11.06
CA GLY A 243 13.52 -1.04 -11.17
C GLY A 243 14.83 -0.97 -10.39
N ASN A 244 15.24 0.24 -10.05
CA ASN A 244 16.54 0.54 -9.45
C ASN A 244 16.40 1.00 -8.00
N ALA A 245 16.90 0.19 -7.06
CA ALA A 245 16.94 0.57 -5.65
C ALA A 245 18.02 1.64 -5.39
N PRO A 246 17.79 2.59 -4.46
CA PRO A 246 16.57 2.72 -3.65
C PRO A 246 15.47 3.59 -4.30
N ASP A 247 15.80 4.42 -5.30
CA ASP A 247 14.99 5.59 -5.67
C ASP A 247 13.81 5.30 -6.62
N ASP A 248 13.91 4.24 -7.42
CA ASP A 248 12.85 3.83 -8.35
C ASP A 248 12.62 2.32 -8.26
N ALA A 249 12.32 1.86 -7.05
CA ALA A 249 12.20 0.45 -6.73
C ALA A 249 10.79 0.11 -6.28
N ILE A 250 10.17 -0.90 -6.93
CA ILE A 250 8.95 -1.54 -6.46
C ILE A 250 9.34 -2.88 -5.85
N TRP A 251 9.17 -2.99 -4.53
CA TRP A 251 9.65 -4.12 -3.76
C TRP A 251 8.63 -5.25 -3.70
N VAL A 252 9.11 -6.48 -3.81
CA VAL A 252 8.28 -7.69 -3.74
C VAL A 252 8.99 -8.78 -2.95
N PRO A 253 8.26 -9.72 -2.32
CA PRO A 253 8.88 -10.82 -1.59
C PRO A 253 9.72 -11.69 -2.52
N LYS A 254 10.86 -12.13 -2.02
CA LYS A 254 11.69 -13.10 -2.74
C LYS A 254 10.98 -14.45 -2.78
N MET A 255 10.58 -14.89 -3.96
CA MET A 255 9.96 -16.20 -4.13
C MET A 255 11.04 -17.29 -4.21
N LYS A 256 10.88 -18.36 -3.44
CA LYS A 256 11.69 -19.55 -3.64
C LYS A 256 11.44 -20.06 -5.06
N LYS A 257 12.50 -20.19 -5.88
CA LYS A 257 12.37 -20.84 -7.19
C LYS A 257 11.65 -22.17 -6.98
N ARG A 258 10.54 -22.38 -7.67
CA ARG A 258 9.97 -23.72 -7.80
C ARG A 258 11.08 -24.56 -8.44
N ILE A 259 11.64 -25.49 -7.71
CA ILE A 259 12.45 -26.56 -8.29
C ILE A 259 11.44 -27.32 -9.15
N SER A 260 11.47 -27.09 -10.46
CA SER A 260 10.76 -27.94 -11.41
C SER A 260 11.30 -29.35 -11.19
N ARG A 261 10.49 -30.21 -10.56
CA ARG A 261 10.75 -31.62 -10.63
C ARG A 261 10.54 -31.99 -12.11
N ALA A 262 11.66 -32.22 -12.80
CA ALA A 262 11.70 -32.85 -14.10
C ALA A 262 11.11 -34.26 -14.02
#